data_c5665ebecb568033763a379d508d71d3
#
_entry.id   c5665ebecb568033763a379d508d71d3
#
_cell.length_a   1.000
_cell.length_b   1.000
_cell.length_c   1.000
_cell.angle_alpha   90.00
_cell.angle_beta   90.00
_cell.angle_gamma   90.00
#
_symmetry.space_group_name_H-M   'P 1'
#
loop_
_entity.id
_entity.type
_entity.pdbx_description
1 polymer ?
#
loop_
_entity_poly.entity_id
_entity_poly.type
_entity_poly.pdbx_seq_one_letter_code
_entity_poly.pdbx_strand_id
1 'polypeptide(L)'
;MASNKAASPNGGMQRDTRLPLVAAPRLAPADGYRATLRSVLVGPTVTPRLMRFPAILVFDSGVGGLTVFREIARARPDARLTYVADDALFPYGKVPEDALIARVTALMGNLITAHAPDLVVIACNTASVQVLPALRQRFSVPFVGTVPAIKPACAASQSKRVSVLGTEATVAREYTHALIRNFGQGCDLTLVGSARLAAIAEATLAGLAVDDEGIRAEIAPCFVEDGAERTDTVVLACTHYPLLLDRFEALAPWRVRWIDPAPAIARRVLDLVGPKTDAPAPAAPRALFTSGRAPSPALAAALTRFGLASETIQQSCDPSEDKHRPRAIDARP
;
A
#
# COMPACT_ATOMS: atom_id res chain seq x y z
N MET A 1 45.53 -42.91 -63.22
CA MET A 1 44.47 -42.69 -64.25
C MET A 1 43.30 -42.03 -63.57
N ALA A 2 42.89 -40.88 -64.14
CA ALA A 2 41.66 -40.16 -64.00
C ALA A 2 41.12 -39.77 -62.59
N SER A 3 41.49 -38.65 -62.22
CA SER A 3 40.84 -37.46 -61.68
C SER A 3 39.34 -37.40 -61.95
N ASN A 4 38.53 -37.20 -60.91
CA ASN A 4 37.26 -36.50 -61.08
C ASN A 4 36.96 -35.57 -59.91
N LYS A 5 37.03 -34.27 -60.14
CA LYS A 5 36.61 -33.20 -59.29
C LYS A 5 35.06 -33.13 -59.32
N ALA A 6 34.44 -33.10 -58.17
CA ALA A 6 33.04 -32.67 -58.06
C ALA A 6 32.97 -31.46 -57.13
N ALA A 7 32.43 -30.39 -57.66
CA ALA A 7 32.24 -29.10 -57.04
C ALA A 7 31.07 -29.11 -56.05
N SER A 8 31.26 -28.48 -54.88
CA SER A 8 30.19 -28.11 -53.96
C SER A 8 29.59 -26.75 -54.35
N PRO A 9 28.28 -26.57 -54.26
CA PRO A 9 27.68 -25.23 -54.24
C PRO A 9 27.36 -24.85 -52.80
N ASN A 10 28.09 -23.93 -52.25
CA ASN A 10 27.70 -23.18 -51.07
C ASN A 10 26.65 -22.15 -51.46
N GLY A 11 25.46 -22.32 -50.94
CA GLY A 11 24.37 -21.35 -50.96
C GLY A 11 23.80 -21.19 -49.54
N GLY A 12 24.57 -20.56 -48.68
CA GLY A 12 24.09 -20.21 -47.35
C GLY A 12 23.15 -19.02 -47.38
N MET A 13 21.84 -19.28 -47.34
CA MET A 13 20.82 -18.27 -47.19
C MET A 13 20.72 -17.89 -45.70
N GLN A 14 21.46 -16.86 -45.30
CA GLN A 14 21.26 -16.21 -44.02
C GLN A 14 19.85 -15.60 -43.99
N ARG A 15 18.94 -16.18 -43.22
CA ARG A 15 17.66 -15.57 -42.89
C ARG A 15 17.91 -14.47 -41.85
N ASP A 16 17.78 -13.22 -42.30
CA ASP A 16 17.73 -12.05 -41.43
C ASP A 16 16.43 -12.11 -40.61
N THR A 17 16.53 -12.54 -39.36
CA THR A 17 15.42 -12.59 -38.41
C THR A 17 15.33 -11.30 -37.62
N ARG A 18 15.38 -10.15 -38.28
CA ARG A 18 14.99 -8.90 -37.61
C ARG A 18 13.48 -8.78 -37.69
N LEU A 19 12.81 -9.08 -36.56
CA LEU A 19 11.42 -8.71 -36.38
C LEU A 19 11.29 -7.19 -36.47
N PRO A 20 10.26 -6.66 -37.18
CA PRO A 20 10.04 -5.23 -37.25
C PRO A 20 9.74 -4.70 -35.86
N LEU A 21 10.47 -3.66 -35.47
CA LEU A 21 10.16 -2.86 -34.27
C LEU A 21 8.73 -2.32 -34.42
N VAL A 22 7.78 -2.92 -33.74
CA VAL A 22 6.44 -2.35 -33.63
C VAL A 22 6.63 -1.05 -32.82
N ALA A 23 6.38 0.08 -33.47
CA ALA A 23 6.42 1.38 -32.83
C ALA A 23 5.47 1.37 -31.63
N ALA A 24 6.02 1.58 -30.44
CA ALA A 24 5.23 1.75 -29.22
C ALA A 24 4.24 2.92 -29.42
N PRO A 25 2.98 2.78 -28.98
CA PRO A 25 2.02 3.86 -29.08
C PRO A 25 2.58 5.09 -28.36
N ARG A 26 2.52 6.24 -29.01
CA ARG A 26 2.90 7.53 -28.43
C ARG A 26 1.99 7.77 -27.24
N LEU A 27 2.55 7.64 -26.04
CA LEU A 27 1.90 8.00 -24.79
C LEU A 27 1.60 9.50 -24.81
N ALA A 28 0.41 9.86 -24.33
CA ALA A 28 -0.02 11.25 -24.15
C ALA A 28 0.98 12.03 -23.28
N PRO A 29 1.11 13.35 -23.46
CA PRO A 29 2.15 14.15 -22.82
C PRO A 29 2.11 14.04 -21.30
N ALA A 30 3.31 13.93 -20.71
CA ALA A 30 3.57 13.71 -19.29
C ALA A 30 2.97 14.77 -18.32
N ASP A 31 2.42 15.84 -18.84
CA ASP A 31 1.91 16.98 -18.06
C ASP A 31 0.63 16.66 -17.26
N GLY A 32 -0.26 15.82 -17.80
CA GLY A 32 -1.45 15.38 -17.08
C GLY A 32 -1.11 14.49 -15.87
N TYR A 33 -0.10 13.65 -16.00
CA TYR A 33 0.34 12.74 -14.94
C TYR A 33 1.13 13.47 -13.83
N ARG A 34 1.90 14.50 -14.20
CA ARG A 34 2.56 15.39 -13.22
C ARG A 34 1.54 16.15 -12.36
N ALA A 35 0.43 16.57 -12.93
CA ALA A 35 -0.66 17.17 -12.17
C ALA A 35 -1.33 16.17 -11.21
N THR A 36 -1.55 14.94 -11.66
CA THR A 36 -2.13 13.86 -10.85
C THR A 36 -1.19 13.43 -9.71
N LEU A 37 0.12 13.29 -9.97
CA LEU A 37 1.10 13.00 -8.92
C LEU A 37 1.24 14.15 -7.92
N ARG A 38 1.16 15.41 -8.37
CA ARG A 38 1.11 16.55 -7.46
C ARG A 38 -0.13 16.52 -6.59
N SER A 39 -1.29 16.18 -7.13
CA SER A 39 -2.54 16.08 -6.35
C SER A 39 -2.54 14.91 -5.36
N VAL A 40 -1.81 13.85 -5.65
CA VAL A 40 -1.67 12.67 -4.76
C VAL A 40 -0.62 12.92 -3.67
N LEU A 41 0.51 13.56 -4.02
CA LEU A 41 1.60 13.85 -3.08
C LEU A 41 1.44 15.18 -2.34
N VAL A 42 0.77 16.15 -3.00
CA VAL A 42 0.49 17.47 -2.44
C VAL A 42 -1.02 17.62 -2.48
N GLY A 43 -1.71 17.13 -1.48
CA GLY A 43 -3.09 17.56 -1.23
C GLY A 43 -3.13 19.10 -1.11
N PRO A 44 -4.32 19.73 -1.16
CA PRO A 44 -4.45 21.19 -1.09
C PRO A 44 -3.58 21.72 0.04
N THR A 45 -2.91 22.86 -0.19
CA THR A 45 -2.15 23.58 0.84
C THR A 45 -3.13 24.00 1.94
N VAL A 46 -3.40 23.09 2.85
CA VAL A 46 -4.17 23.38 4.04
C VAL A 46 -3.23 24.11 4.98
N THR A 47 -3.54 25.36 5.30
CA THR A 47 -2.86 26.09 6.36
C THR A 47 -2.95 25.24 7.63
N PRO A 48 -1.84 24.91 8.31
CA PRO A 48 -1.89 24.10 9.51
C PRO A 48 -2.81 24.76 10.54
N ARG A 49 -3.98 24.18 10.78
CA ARG A 49 -4.84 24.60 11.86
C ARG A 49 -4.33 23.90 13.11
N LEU A 50 -3.93 24.67 14.12
CA LEU A 50 -3.59 24.10 15.41
C LEU A 50 -4.85 23.45 16.00
N MET A 51 -4.97 22.13 15.82
CA MET A 51 -6.12 21.37 16.29
C MET A 51 -5.81 20.82 17.66
N ARG A 52 -6.58 21.24 18.65
CA ARG A 52 -6.58 20.62 19.98
C ARG A 52 -7.39 19.34 19.90
N PHE A 53 -6.78 18.18 20.22
CA PHE A 53 -7.41 16.84 20.15
C PHE A 53 -8.00 16.49 18.77
N PRO A 54 -7.19 16.49 17.69
CA PRO A 54 -7.72 16.12 16.40
C PRO A 54 -8.25 14.69 16.42
N ALA A 55 -9.38 14.46 15.73
CA ALA A 55 -9.90 13.14 15.47
C ALA A 55 -9.23 12.59 14.20
N ILE A 56 -8.41 11.56 14.33
CA ILE A 56 -7.69 10.94 13.23
C ILE A 56 -8.18 9.51 13.06
N LEU A 57 -8.69 9.20 11.85
CA LEU A 57 -9.08 7.87 11.47
C LEU A 57 -7.97 7.26 10.61
N VAL A 58 -7.43 6.11 11.04
CA VAL A 58 -6.42 5.34 10.31
C VAL A 58 -7.09 4.10 9.74
N PHE A 59 -7.15 4.00 8.43
CA PHE A 59 -7.85 2.95 7.70
C PHE A 59 -6.87 2.04 6.96
N ASP A 60 -7.04 0.74 7.09
CA ASP A 60 -6.29 -0.28 6.36
C ASP A 60 -7.18 -1.45 5.92
N SER A 61 -6.69 -2.28 5.01
CA SER A 61 -7.33 -3.52 4.57
C SER A 61 -7.33 -4.63 5.63
N GLY A 62 -6.47 -4.51 6.64
CA GLY A 62 -6.27 -5.49 7.71
C GLY A 62 -5.54 -4.88 8.88
N VAL A 63 -4.56 -5.60 9.44
CA VAL A 63 -3.79 -5.14 10.61
C VAL A 63 -2.40 -4.57 10.26
N GLY A 64 -2.03 -4.52 8.97
CA GLY A 64 -0.73 -3.97 8.53
C GLY A 64 -0.55 -2.50 8.91
N GLY A 65 -1.60 -1.71 8.79
CA GLY A 65 -1.61 -0.29 9.13
C GLY A 65 -1.35 0.04 10.61
N LEU A 66 -1.27 -0.96 11.48
CA LEU A 66 -0.87 -0.76 12.88
C LEU A 66 0.53 -0.15 13.02
N THR A 67 1.42 -0.39 12.07
CA THR A 67 2.74 0.23 12.02
C THR A 67 2.65 1.73 11.80
N VAL A 68 1.79 2.16 10.87
CA VAL A 68 1.48 3.58 10.60
C VAL A 68 0.76 4.20 11.79
N PHE A 69 -0.24 3.50 12.34
CA PHE A 69 -0.98 3.93 13.52
C PHE A 69 -0.02 4.23 14.70
N ARG A 70 0.93 3.33 14.97
CA ARG A 70 1.91 3.49 16.05
C ARG A 70 2.73 4.78 15.90
N GLU A 71 3.19 5.08 14.71
CA GLU A 71 3.97 6.30 14.46
C GLU A 71 3.11 7.57 14.60
N ILE A 72 1.84 7.52 14.20
CA ILE A 72 0.88 8.62 14.41
C ILE A 72 0.58 8.79 15.88
N ALA A 73 0.32 7.70 16.63
CA ALA A 73 0.04 7.76 18.05
C ALA A 73 1.21 8.32 18.86
N ARG A 74 2.45 8.00 18.47
CA ARG A 74 3.67 8.58 19.06
C ARG A 74 3.81 10.08 18.76
N ALA A 75 3.48 10.48 17.54
CA ALA A 75 3.59 11.86 17.12
C ALA A 75 2.47 12.76 17.67
N ARG A 76 1.26 12.22 17.84
CA ARG A 76 0.06 12.91 18.37
C ARG A 76 -0.64 12.08 19.45
N PRO A 77 0.01 11.90 20.62
CA PRO A 77 -0.57 11.14 21.74
C PRO A 77 -1.80 11.82 22.35
N ASP A 78 -2.05 13.09 22.02
CA ASP A 78 -3.20 13.90 22.41
C ASP A 78 -4.39 13.77 21.43
N ALA A 79 -4.24 13.05 20.31
CA ALA A 79 -5.30 12.88 19.32
C ALA A 79 -6.32 11.81 19.74
N ARG A 80 -7.57 11.96 19.27
CA ARG A 80 -8.58 10.90 19.29
C ARG A 80 -8.33 9.98 18.09
N LEU A 81 -7.77 8.82 18.35
CA LEU A 81 -7.35 7.89 17.30
C LEU A 81 -8.36 6.75 17.17
N THR A 82 -8.78 6.48 15.94
CA THR A 82 -9.59 5.31 15.57
C THR A 82 -8.86 4.56 14.45
N TYR A 83 -8.54 3.30 14.68
CA TYR A 83 -8.04 2.39 13.68
C TYR A 83 -9.19 1.59 13.07
N VAL A 84 -9.22 1.44 11.75
CA VAL A 84 -10.24 0.64 11.07
C VAL A 84 -9.57 -0.37 10.16
N ALA A 85 -9.81 -1.64 10.41
CA ALA A 85 -9.42 -2.76 9.56
C ALA A 85 -10.61 -3.21 8.71
N ASP A 86 -10.51 -3.13 7.37
CA ASP A 86 -11.50 -3.75 6.48
C ASP A 86 -11.17 -5.24 6.23
N ASP A 87 -11.07 -5.98 7.33
CA ASP A 87 -10.73 -7.40 7.36
C ASP A 87 -11.80 -8.30 6.72
N ALA A 88 -13.00 -7.78 6.48
CA ALA A 88 -14.05 -8.48 5.73
C ALA A 88 -13.67 -8.68 4.26
N LEU A 89 -12.84 -7.80 3.68
CA LEU A 89 -12.42 -7.86 2.26
C LEU A 89 -10.91 -8.08 2.08
N PHE A 90 -10.21 -8.45 3.14
CA PHE A 90 -8.77 -8.74 3.06
C PHE A 90 -8.49 -10.02 2.23
N PRO A 91 -7.44 -10.04 1.36
CA PRO A 91 -6.50 -8.95 1.05
C PRO A 91 -6.91 -8.13 -0.19
N TYR A 92 -6.78 -6.83 -0.13
CA TYR A 92 -7.12 -5.91 -1.22
C TYR A 92 -6.36 -6.14 -2.53
N GLY A 93 -5.18 -6.71 -2.47
CA GLY A 93 -4.38 -7.02 -3.67
C GLY A 93 -5.05 -7.97 -4.67
N LYS A 94 -6.08 -8.70 -4.25
CA LYS A 94 -6.86 -9.64 -5.09
C LYS A 94 -8.21 -9.08 -5.53
N VAL A 95 -8.57 -7.88 -5.09
CA VAL A 95 -9.88 -7.26 -5.38
C VAL A 95 -9.79 -6.45 -6.68
N PRO A 96 -10.75 -6.59 -7.60
CA PRO A 96 -10.85 -5.72 -8.78
C PRO A 96 -10.95 -4.24 -8.36
N GLU A 97 -10.31 -3.35 -9.15
CA GLU A 97 -10.18 -1.93 -8.80
C GLU A 97 -11.51 -1.24 -8.57
N ASP A 98 -12.48 -1.42 -9.50
CA ASP A 98 -13.80 -0.79 -9.41
C ASP A 98 -14.57 -1.25 -8.16
N ALA A 99 -14.48 -2.53 -7.84
CA ALA A 99 -15.10 -3.10 -6.63
C ALA A 99 -14.45 -2.55 -5.36
N LEU A 100 -13.12 -2.39 -5.37
CA LEU A 100 -12.39 -1.81 -4.25
C LEU A 100 -12.75 -0.33 -4.04
N ILE A 101 -12.81 0.45 -5.12
CA ILE A 101 -13.20 1.87 -5.08
C ILE A 101 -14.62 2.00 -4.52
N ALA A 102 -15.56 1.22 -5.03
CA ALA A 102 -16.95 1.24 -4.56
C ALA A 102 -17.05 0.89 -3.07
N ARG A 103 -16.42 -0.22 -2.66
CA ARG A 103 -16.40 -0.68 -1.26
C ARG A 103 -15.82 0.35 -0.31
N VAL A 104 -14.62 0.83 -0.59
CA VAL A 104 -13.92 1.76 0.33
C VAL A 104 -14.60 3.11 0.35
N THR A 105 -15.17 3.58 -0.77
CA THR A 105 -15.93 4.85 -0.80
C THR A 105 -17.20 4.76 0.05
N ALA A 106 -17.97 3.67 -0.07
CA ALA A 106 -19.16 3.46 0.74
C ALA A 106 -18.82 3.37 2.23
N LEU A 107 -17.84 2.53 2.59
CA LEU A 107 -17.41 2.36 3.98
C LEU A 107 -16.88 3.67 4.57
N MET A 108 -16.10 4.43 3.80
CA MET A 108 -15.57 5.73 4.24
C MET A 108 -16.68 6.76 4.49
N GLY A 109 -17.75 6.76 3.70
CA GLY A 109 -18.92 7.61 3.94
C GLY A 109 -19.54 7.35 5.31
N ASN A 110 -19.76 6.07 5.65
CA ASN A 110 -20.28 5.67 6.95
C ASN A 110 -19.33 6.04 8.11
N LEU A 111 -18.04 5.78 7.94
CA LEU A 111 -17.01 6.09 8.95
C LEU A 111 -16.88 7.60 9.20
N ILE A 112 -16.88 8.42 8.15
CA ILE A 112 -16.83 9.89 8.28
C ILE A 112 -18.07 10.41 9.00
N THR A 113 -19.26 9.89 8.67
CA THR A 113 -20.52 10.27 9.32
C THR A 113 -20.52 9.88 10.80
N ALA A 114 -20.07 8.66 11.12
CA ALA A 114 -20.11 8.14 12.48
C ALA A 114 -19.05 8.75 13.41
N HIS A 115 -17.84 9.06 12.88
CA HIS A 115 -16.70 9.44 13.71
C HIS A 115 -16.28 10.90 13.54
N ALA A 116 -16.80 11.62 12.54
CA ALA A 116 -16.48 13.00 12.20
C ALA A 116 -14.95 13.30 12.33
N PRO A 117 -14.10 12.58 11.56
CA PRO A 117 -12.66 12.76 11.66
C PRO A 117 -12.22 14.11 11.06
N ASP A 118 -11.23 14.73 11.69
CA ASP A 118 -10.55 15.91 11.15
C ASP A 118 -9.56 15.54 10.05
N LEU A 119 -9.09 14.28 10.06
CA LEU A 119 -8.13 13.73 9.10
C LEU A 119 -8.34 12.22 8.95
N VAL A 120 -8.26 11.73 7.73
CA VAL A 120 -8.24 10.29 7.43
C VAL A 120 -6.89 9.90 6.84
N VAL A 121 -6.30 8.85 7.39
CA VAL A 121 -5.07 8.23 6.88
C VAL A 121 -5.43 6.89 6.23
N ILE A 122 -5.21 6.76 4.93
CA ILE A 122 -5.29 5.48 4.23
C ILE A 122 -3.94 4.80 4.36
N ALA A 123 -3.80 3.92 5.35
CA ALA A 123 -2.55 3.27 5.67
C ALA A 123 -2.19 2.15 4.67
N CYS A 124 -3.17 1.55 3.99
CA CYS A 124 -2.95 0.53 2.98
C CYS A 124 -2.33 1.09 1.70
N ASN A 125 -1.19 0.54 1.24
CA ASN A 125 -0.54 0.95 -0.02
C ASN A 125 -1.45 0.68 -1.22
N THR A 126 -2.06 -0.51 -1.29
CA THR A 126 -2.98 -0.89 -2.37
C THR A 126 -4.17 0.08 -2.47
N ALA A 127 -4.83 0.37 -1.34
CA ALA A 127 -5.93 1.33 -1.30
C ALA A 127 -5.47 2.76 -1.62
N SER A 128 -4.32 3.19 -1.11
CA SER A 128 -3.81 4.54 -1.37
C SER A 128 -3.59 4.81 -2.86
N VAL A 129 -3.09 3.82 -3.60
CA VAL A 129 -2.84 3.97 -5.03
C VAL A 129 -4.14 3.99 -5.85
N GLN A 130 -5.15 3.19 -5.44
CA GLN A 130 -6.35 2.97 -6.23
C GLN A 130 -7.52 3.87 -5.83
N VAL A 131 -7.70 4.14 -4.54
CA VAL A 131 -8.95 4.70 -4.00
C VAL A 131 -8.83 6.18 -3.63
N LEU A 132 -7.65 6.68 -3.27
CA LEU A 132 -7.49 8.08 -2.83
C LEU A 132 -8.04 9.13 -3.78
N PRO A 133 -7.88 9.04 -5.12
CA PRO A 133 -8.47 10.03 -6.03
C PRO A 133 -9.98 10.14 -5.87
N ALA A 134 -10.68 8.99 -5.80
CA ALA A 134 -12.13 8.94 -5.63
C ALA A 134 -12.57 9.48 -4.26
N LEU A 135 -11.85 9.14 -3.19
CA LEU A 135 -12.14 9.65 -1.85
C LEU A 135 -11.99 11.16 -1.77
N ARG A 136 -10.91 11.73 -2.32
CA ARG A 136 -10.66 13.18 -2.33
C ARG A 136 -11.66 13.96 -3.17
N GLN A 137 -12.21 13.34 -4.20
CA GLN A 137 -13.26 13.92 -5.01
C GLN A 137 -14.61 13.91 -4.29
N ARG A 138 -14.87 12.87 -3.49
CA ARG A 138 -16.17 12.63 -2.86
C ARG A 138 -16.33 13.32 -1.52
N PHE A 139 -15.26 13.47 -0.73
CA PHE A 139 -15.32 13.95 0.66
C PHE A 139 -14.43 15.17 0.88
N SER A 140 -14.88 16.08 1.73
CA SER A 140 -14.16 17.31 2.07
C SER A 140 -13.10 17.11 3.16
N VAL A 141 -13.15 16.02 3.93
CA VAL A 141 -12.13 15.70 4.94
C VAL A 141 -10.77 15.45 4.26
N PRO A 142 -9.66 15.96 4.83
CA PRO A 142 -8.34 15.72 4.28
C PRO A 142 -7.96 14.23 4.35
N PHE A 143 -7.30 13.73 3.29
CA PHE A 143 -6.78 12.37 3.21
C PHE A 143 -5.27 12.35 3.06
N VAL A 144 -4.60 11.59 3.93
CA VAL A 144 -3.21 11.19 3.79
C VAL A 144 -3.16 9.75 3.32
N GLY A 145 -2.41 9.48 2.26
CA GLY A 145 -2.16 8.11 1.80
C GLY A 145 -0.74 7.67 2.07
N THR A 146 -0.49 6.40 1.88
CA THR A 146 0.84 5.81 1.89
C THR A 146 1.28 5.48 0.47
N VAL A 147 2.54 5.72 0.17
CA VAL A 147 3.14 5.44 -1.14
C VAL A 147 4.53 4.84 -0.94
N PRO A 148 5.00 4.01 -1.88
CA PRO A 148 6.37 3.52 -1.83
C PRO A 148 7.39 4.63 -1.67
N ALA A 149 8.30 4.49 -0.71
CA ALA A 149 9.27 5.52 -0.32
C ALA A 149 10.49 5.57 -1.27
N ILE A 150 10.26 5.69 -2.59
CA ILE A 150 11.29 5.63 -3.64
C ILE A 150 12.35 6.72 -3.45
N LYS A 151 11.90 7.97 -3.33
CA LYS A 151 12.82 9.12 -3.20
C LYS A 151 13.77 8.99 -2.02
N PRO A 152 13.33 8.73 -0.77
CA PRO A 152 14.24 8.56 0.35
C PRO A 152 15.11 7.32 0.23
N ALA A 153 14.63 6.24 -0.40
CA ALA A 153 15.43 5.04 -0.63
C ALA A 153 16.58 5.30 -1.59
N CYS A 154 16.33 5.93 -2.72
CA CYS A 154 17.38 6.29 -3.69
C CYS A 154 18.40 7.29 -3.10
N ALA A 155 17.96 8.21 -2.24
CA ALA A 155 18.84 9.12 -1.54
C ALA A 155 19.74 8.39 -0.53
N ALA A 156 19.22 7.37 0.15
CA ALA A 156 19.93 6.63 1.19
C ALA A 156 20.85 5.52 0.65
N SER A 157 20.56 4.98 -0.53
CA SER A 157 21.34 3.93 -1.16
C SER A 157 22.73 4.43 -1.60
N GLN A 158 23.77 3.66 -1.27
CA GLN A 158 25.15 3.89 -1.68
C GLN A 158 25.47 3.19 -3.01
N SER A 159 25.06 1.93 -3.15
CA SER A 159 25.22 1.13 -4.36
C SER A 159 24.32 1.59 -5.51
N LYS A 160 23.31 2.41 -5.22
CA LYS A 160 22.23 2.79 -6.14
C LYS A 160 21.39 1.61 -6.65
N ARG A 161 21.53 0.42 -6.03
CA ARG A 161 20.67 -0.72 -6.25
C ARG A 161 19.62 -0.81 -5.14
N VAL A 162 18.36 -0.56 -5.50
CA VAL A 162 17.22 -0.46 -4.57
C VAL A 162 16.15 -1.44 -4.99
N SER A 163 15.68 -2.25 -4.07
CA SER A 163 14.51 -3.10 -4.31
C SER A 163 13.26 -2.52 -3.68
N VAL A 164 12.12 -2.69 -4.34
CA VAL A 164 10.80 -2.26 -3.85
C VAL A 164 9.96 -3.51 -3.65
N LEU A 165 9.79 -3.90 -2.40
CA LEU A 165 9.00 -5.06 -2.00
C LEU A 165 7.57 -4.61 -1.70
N GLY A 166 6.60 -5.04 -2.51
CA GLY A 166 5.20 -4.69 -2.37
C GLY A 166 4.28 -5.88 -2.59
N THR A 167 2.97 -5.66 -2.57
CA THR A 167 2.04 -6.66 -3.11
C THR A 167 2.14 -6.66 -4.63
N GLU A 168 1.79 -7.78 -5.29
CA GLU A 168 1.73 -7.87 -6.76
C GLU A 168 0.92 -6.70 -7.34
N ALA A 169 -0.23 -6.39 -6.74
CA ALA A 169 -1.05 -5.26 -7.15
C ALA A 169 -0.34 -3.90 -7.00
N THR A 170 0.49 -3.71 -5.98
CA THR A 170 1.20 -2.45 -5.77
C THR A 170 2.33 -2.26 -6.77
N VAL A 171 3.12 -3.30 -7.05
CA VAL A 171 4.27 -3.19 -7.96
C VAL A 171 3.86 -3.14 -9.42
N ALA A 172 2.74 -3.76 -9.81
CA ALA A 172 2.24 -3.75 -11.17
C ALA A 172 1.58 -2.43 -11.59
N ARG A 173 1.30 -1.50 -10.66
CA ARG A 173 0.55 -0.28 -10.97
C ARG A 173 1.41 0.78 -11.64
N GLU A 174 0.81 1.42 -12.66
CA GLU A 174 1.40 2.56 -13.36
C GLU A 174 1.82 3.70 -12.40
N TYR A 175 1.07 3.89 -11.32
CA TYR A 175 1.43 4.83 -10.27
C TYR A 175 2.80 4.53 -9.65
N THR A 176 3.11 3.27 -9.35
CA THR A 176 4.42 2.86 -8.81
C THR A 176 5.53 3.10 -9.84
N HIS A 177 5.28 2.76 -11.11
CA HIS A 177 6.20 3.04 -12.20
C HIS A 177 6.42 4.55 -12.41
N ALA A 178 5.37 5.36 -12.28
CA ALA A 178 5.48 6.81 -12.35
C ALA A 178 6.31 7.40 -11.18
N LEU A 179 6.17 6.86 -9.97
CA LEU A 179 7.04 7.23 -8.84
C LEU A 179 8.50 6.93 -9.14
N ILE A 180 8.80 5.77 -9.73
CA ILE A 180 10.16 5.38 -10.12
C ILE A 180 10.71 6.33 -11.18
N ARG A 181 9.95 6.61 -12.23
CA ARG A 181 10.39 7.57 -13.28
C ARG A 181 10.67 8.97 -12.74
N ASN A 182 9.89 9.43 -11.76
CA ASN A 182 10.02 10.78 -11.23
C ASN A 182 11.08 10.91 -10.13
N PHE A 183 11.31 9.86 -9.35
CA PHE A 183 12.13 9.93 -8.13
C PHE A 183 13.23 8.88 -8.04
N GLY A 184 13.26 7.91 -8.97
CA GLY A 184 14.24 6.84 -9.01
C GLY A 184 15.49 7.15 -9.85
N GLN A 185 15.62 8.36 -10.38
CA GLN A 185 16.74 8.73 -11.26
C GLN A 185 18.09 8.49 -10.58
N GLY A 186 19.00 7.83 -11.30
CA GLY A 186 20.32 7.46 -10.79
C GLY A 186 20.33 6.23 -9.87
N CYS A 187 19.22 5.51 -9.77
CA CYS A 187 19.15 4.22 -9.10
C CYS A 187 18.64 3.14 -10.06
N ASP A 188 19.15 1.94 -9.89
CA ASP A 188 18.63 0.72 -10.47
C ASP A 188 17.59 0.15 -9.50
N LEU A 189 16.30 0.09 -9.93
CA LEU A 189 15.20 -0.32 -9.07
C LEU A 189 14.62 -1.65 -9.52
N THR A 190 14.66 -2.62 -8.61
CA THR A 190 14.02 -3.94 -8.77
C THR A 190 12.66 -3.94 -8.09
N LEU A 191 11.59 -4.20 -8.85
CA LEU A 191 10.23 -4.36 -8.32
C LEU A 191 9.98 -5.82 -7.96
N VAL A 192 9.61 -6.08 -6.71
CA VAL A 192 9.32 -7.42 -6.18
C VAL A 192 7.90 -7.46 -5.63
N GLY A 193 7.04 -8.22 -6.29
CA GLY A 193 5.65 -8.45 -5.88
C GLY A 193 5.54 -9.73 -5.06
N SER A 194 4.92 -9.65 -3.88
CA SER A 194 4.62 -10.81 -3.05
C SER A 194 3.11 -11.03 -2.95
N ALA A 195 2.70 -12.27 -3.22
CA ALA A 195 1.30 -12.70 -3.05
C ALA A 195 0.98 -13.14 -1.61
N ARG A 196 1.99 -13.44 -0.79
CA ARG A 196 1.85 -14.17 0.48
C ARG A 196 2.22 -13.38 1.72
N LEU A 197 3.21 -12.48 1.67
CA LEU A 197 3.76 -11.80 2.85
C LEU A 197 2.71 -11.04 3.68
N ALA A 198 1.71 -10.43 3.05
CA ALA A 198 0.65 -9.76 3.80
C ALA A 198 -0.17 -10.75 4.64
N ALA A 199 -0.55 -11.89 4.07
CA ALA A 199 -1.27 -12.94 4.80
C ALA A 199 -0.39 -13.59 5.89
N ILE A 200 0.90 -13.74 5.63
CA ILE A 200 1.88 -14.23 6.60
C ILE A 200 1.98 -13.27 7.80
N ALA A 201 1.99 -11.97 7.58
CA ALA A 201 2.02 -10.98 8.65
C ALA A 201 0.74 -11.01 9.50
N GLU A 202 -0.44 -11.14 8.86
CA GLU A 202 -1.72 -11.33 9.57
C GLU A 202 -1.69 -12.61 10.44
N ALA A 203 -1.26 -13.73 9.86
CA ALA A 203 -1.13 -15.00 10.57
C ALA A 203 -0.19 -14.90 11.78
N THR A 204 0.94 -14.21 11.62
CA THR A 204 1.91 -13.97 12.70
C THR A 204 1.27 -13.18 13.85
N LEU A 205 0.54 -12.11 13.57
CA LEU A 205 -0.16 -11.33 14.61
C LEU A 205 -1.33 -12.10 15.23
N ALA A 206 -1.97 -12.98 14.47
CA ALA A 206 -3.01 -13.87 14.97
C ALA A 206 -2.46 -15.01 15.85
N GLY A 207 -1.14 -15.15 15.99
CA GLY A 207 -0.47 -16.19 16.78
C GLY A 207 -0.37 -17.53 16.07
N LEU A 208 -0.57 -17.58 14.76
CA LEU A 208 -0.45 -18.78 13.97
C LEU A 208 1.03 -19.09 13.63
N ALA A 209 1.37 -20.38 13.53
CA ALA A 209 2.69 -20.78 13.10
C ALA A 209 2.94 -20.38 11.65
N VAL A 210 4.10 -19.80 11.39
CA VAL A 210 4.51 -19.32 10.06
C VAL A 210 5.90 -19.85 9.76
N ASP A 211 6.06 -20.38 8.55
CA ASP A 211 7.30 -20.93 8.05
C ASP A 211 8.26 -19.84 7.56
N ASP A 212 9.52 -19.89 8.04
CA ASP A 212 10.59 -18.97 7.62
C ASP A 212 11.03 -19.18 6.18
N GLU A 213 10.95 -20.42 5.67
CA GLU A 213 11.31 -20.71 4.29
C GLU A 213 10.36 -20.00 3.31
N GLY A 214 9.06 -19.96 3.63
CA GLY A 214 8.09 -19.21 2.87
C GLY A 214 8.40 -17.71 2.84
N ILE A 215 8.85 -17.13 3.96
CA ILE A 215 9.27 -15.73 4.00
C ILE A 215 10.55 -15.51 3.19
N ARG A 216 11.53 -16.39 3.35
CA ARG A 216 12.81 -16.32 2.61
C ARG A 216 12.59 -16.34 1.11
N ALA A 217 11.75 -17.23 0.61
CA ALA A 217 11.42 -17.32 -0.82
C ALA A 217 10.79 -16.04 -1.36
N GLU A 218 9.91 -15.39 -0.60
CA GLU A 218 9.23 -14.15 -1.02
C GLU A 218 10.17 -12.93 -1.01
N ILE A 219 11.16 -12.85 -0.12
CA ILE A 219 12.10 -11.73 -0.08
C ILE A 219 13.35 -11.94 -0.94
N ALA A 220 13.69 -13.18 -1.30
CA ALA A 220 14.90 -13.51 -2.05
C ALA A 220 15.09 -12.68 -3.34
N PRO A 221 14.04 -12.42 -4.15
CA PRO A 221 14.18 -11.61 -5.35
C PRO A 221 14.58 -10.14 -5.09
N CYS A 222 14.50 -9.66 -3.84
CA CYS A 222 14.96 -8.33 -3.47
C CYS A 222 16.49 -8.23 -3.46
N PHE A 223 17.18 -9.34 -3.38
CA PHE A 223 18.62 -9.41 -3.18
C PHE A 223 19.32 -9.68 -4.53
N VAL A 224 19.51 -8.60 -5.29
CA VAL A 224 20.16 -8.64 -6.61
C VAL A 224 21.63 -8.29 -6.45
N GLU A 225 22.51 -9.07 -7.06
CA GLU A 225 23.94 -8.86 -7.14
C GLU A 225 24.38 -8.87 -8.60
N ASP A 226 25.17 -7.89 -9.00
CA ASP A 226 25.74 -7.77 -10.34
C ASP A 226 27.16 -7.22 -10.25
N GLY A 227 28.14 -8.09 -10.44
CA GLY A 227 29.56 -7.78 -10.26
C GLY A 227 29.87 -7.40 -8.80
N ALA A 228 30.40 -6.22 -8.60
CA ALA A 228 30.75 -5.70 -7.28
C ALA A 228 29.60 -4.98 -6.57
N GLU A 229 28.50 -4.74 -7.26
CA GLU A 229 27.35 -3.98 -6.74
C GLU A 229 26.21 -4.92 -6.38
N ARG A 230 25.60 -4.68 -5.22
CA ARG A 230 24.46 -5.44 -4.74
C ARG A 230 23.40 -4.54 -4.11
N THR A 231 22.16 -5.03 -4.04
CA THR A 231 21.08 -4.34 -3.34
C THR A 231 21.53 -3.98 -1.92
N ASP A 232 21.50 -2.71 -1.58
CA ASP A 232 21.80 -2.20 -0.25
C ASP A 232 20.60 -1.59 0.47
N THR A 233 19.51 -1.39 -0.26
CA THR A 233 18.31 -0.75 0.25
C THR A 233 17.04 -1.45 -0.27
N VAL A 234 16.10 -1.74 0.62
CA VAL A 234 14.81 -2.34 0.30
C VAL A 234 13.68 -1.45 0.83
N VAL A 235 12.77 -1.04 -0.04
CA VAL A 235 11.57 -0.27 0.31
C VAL A 235 10.45 -1.23 0.69
N LEU A 236 9.86 -1.06 1.86
CA LEU A 236 8.68 -1.80 2.30
C LEU A 236 7.42 -1.10 1.76
N ALA A 237 6.95 -1.54 0.58
CA ALA A 237 5.81 -0.95 -0.11
C ALA A 237 4.47 -1.66 0.23
N CYS A 238 4.38 -2.23 1.42
CA CYS A 238 3.17 -2.77 2.02
C CYS A 238 3.22 -2.56 3.53
N THR A 239 2.13 -2.11 4.12
CA THR A 239 2.02 -1.80 5.55
C THR A 239 2.19 -3.01 6.46
N HIS A 240 1.97 -4.21 5.94
CA HIS A 240 2.16 -5.46 6.68
C HIS A 240 3.65 -5.82 6.86
N TYR A 241 4.51 -5.41 5.95
CA TYR A 241 5.89 -5.90 5.91
C TYR A 241 6.76 -5.45 7.09
N PRO A 242 6.62 -4.22 7.64
CA PRO A 242 7.32 -3.86 8.86
C PRO A 242 6.99 -4.72 10.09
N LEU A 243 5.85 -5.45 10.09
CA LEU A 243 5.49 -6.42 11.13
C LEU A 243 6.36 -7.69 11.09
N LEU A 244 7.01 -7.95 9.95
CA LEU A 244 7.91 -9.08 9.72
C LEU A 244 9.39 -8.68 9.69
N LEU A 245 9.72 -7.43 10.04
CA LEU A 245 11.05 -6.86 9.84
C LEU A 245 12.15 -7.67 10.51
N ASP A 246 11.98 -8.08 11.77
CA ASP A 246 12.96 -8.89 12.51
C ASP A 246 13.25 -10.22 11.77
N ARG A 247 12.21 -10.82 11.16
CA ARG A 247 12.37 -12.04 10.36
C ARG A 247 13.05 -11.76 9.02
N PHE A 248 12.74 -10.64 8.37
CA PHE A 248 13.42 -10.23 7.14
C PHE A 248 14.92 -10.04 7.39
N GLU A 249 15.28 -9.37 8.48
CA GLU A 249 16.68 -9.16 8.87
C GLU A 249 17.43 -10.46 9.15
N ALA A 250 16.74 -11.42 9.82
CA ALA A 250 17.32 -12.74 10.13
C ALA A 250 17.46 -13.64 8.89
N LEU A 251 16.60 -13.48 7.87
CA LEU A 251 16.53 -14.33 6.70
C LEU A 251 17.25 -13.74 5.47
N ALA A 252 17.62 -12.46 5.53
CA ALA A 252 18.32 -11.77 4.46
C ALA A 252 19.72 -12.38 4.22
N PRO A 253 20.15 -12.64 2.96
CA PRO A 253 21.47 -13.21 2.66
C PRO A 253 22.62 -12.23 2.97
N TRP A 254 22.35 -10.94 3.03
CA TRP A 254 23.24 -9.89 3.50
C TRP A 254 22.46 -8.70 4.06
N ARG A 255 23.16 -7.85 4.78
CA ARG A 255 22.57 -6.68 5.42
C ARG A 255 22.16 -5.63 4.40
N VAL A 256 20.90 -5.17 4.48
CA VAL A 256 20.37 -4.07 3.69
C VAL A 256 19.68 -3.04 4.60
N ARG A 257 19.45 -1.85 4.08
CA ARG A 257 18.61 -0.85 4.74
C ARG A 257 17.17 -1.07 4.35
N TRP A 258 16.33 -1.36 5.32
CA TRP A 258 14.88 -1.44 5.15
C TRP A 258 14.25 -0.06 5.33
N ILE A 259 13.45 0.39 4.35
CA ILE A 259 12.80 1.70 4.38
C ILE A 259 11.31 1.51 4.64
N ASP A 260 10.89 1.86 5.86
CA ASP A 260 9.49 1.91 6.27
C ASP A 260 8.91 3.31 6.01
N PRO A 261 7.78 3.46 5.28
CA PRO A 261 7.14 4.74 5.02
C PRO A 261 6.41 5.32 6.26
N ALA A 262 6.11 4.54 7.28
CA ALA A 262 5.27 4.96 8.41
C ALA A 262 5.75 6.25 9.12
N PRO A 263 7.05 6.47 9.39
CA PRO A 263 7.51 7.73 9.99
C PRO A 263 7.28 8.96 9.09
N ALA A 264 7.34 8.79 7.77
CA ALA A 264 7.09 9.88 6.83
C ALA A 264 5.59 10.23 6.77
N ILE A 265 4.73 9.22 6.87
CA ILE A 265 3.27 9.39 6.96
C ILE A 265 2.91 10.15 8.23
N ALA A 266 3.47 9.78 9.38
CA ALA A 266 3.24 10.47 10.65
C ALA A 266 3.69 11.94 10.59
N ARG A 267 4.84 12.25 9.97
CA ARG A 267 5.26 13.64 9.73
C ARG A 267 4.23 14.40 8.89
N ARG A 268 3.71 13.77 7.82
CA ARG A 268 2.67 14.40 7.00
C ARG A 268 1.38 14.65 7.77
N VAL A 269 1.01 13.79 8.69
CA VAL A 269 -0.12 14.02 9.62
C VAL A 269 0.16 15.27 10.46
N LEU A 270 1.35 15.41 11.06
CA LEU A 270 1.73 16.60 11.84
C LEU A 270 1.67 17.89 11.02
N ASP A 271 2.10 17.85 9.74
CA ASP A 271 2.02 18.99 8.84
C ASP A 271 0.58 19.49 8.67
N LEU A 272 -0.42 18.60 8.76
CA LEU A 272 -1.82 18.94 8.54
C LEU A 272 -2.57 19.31 9.82
N VAL A 273 -2.31 18.62 10.92
CA VAL A 273 -3.05 18.82 12.18
C VAL A 273 -2.25 19.60 13.25
N GLY A 274 -1.01 19.94 12.95
CA GLY A 274 -0.11 20.63 13.85
C GLY A 274 0.58 19.73 14.88
N PRO A 275 1.49 20.26 15.69
CA PRO A 275 2.21 19.53 16.72
C PRO A 275 1.29 19.10 17.86
N LYS A 276 1.75 18.12 18.65
CA LYS A 276 1.07 17.68 19.87
C LYS A 276 0.91 18.82 20.88
N THR A 277 -0.12 18.73 21.70
CA THR A 277 -0.30 19.55 22.89
C THR A 277 0.08 18.76 24.16
N ASP A 278 0.31 19.43 25.27
CA ASP A 278 0.62 18.79 26.55
C ASP A 278 -0.63 18.18 27.23
N ALA A 279 -1.79 18.34 26.62
CA ALA A 279 -3.03 17.79 27.15
C ALA A 279 -3.13 16.28 26.81
N PRO A 280 -3.63 15.44 27.73
CA PRO A 280 -3.85 14.03 27.46
C PRO A 280 -4.94 13.84 26.41
N ALA A 281 -4.91 12.70 25.69
CA ALA A 281 -5.98 12.32 24.78
C ALA A 281 -7.32 12.22 25.52
N PRO A 282 -8.42 12.69 24.92
CA PRO A 282 -9.73 12.69 25.56
C PRO A 282 -10.34 11.27 25.67
N ALA A 283 -9.84 10.31 24.93
CA ALA A 283 -10.29 8.91 24.94
C ALA A 283 -9.16 7.96 24.53
N ALA A 284 -9.22 6.73 25.00
CA ALA A 284 -8.31 5.67 24.56
C ALA A 284 -8.53 5.36 23.06
N PRO A 285 -7.45 5.05 22.33
CA PRO A 285 -7.57 4.64 20.93
C PRO A 285 -8.36 3.33 20.78
N ARG A 286 -9.12 3.22 19.68
CA ARG A 286 -9.96 2.05 19.38
C ARG A 286 -9.61 1.44 18.04
N ALA A 287 -9.75 0.09 17.94
CA ALA A 287 -9.67 -0.65 16.70
C ALA A 287 -11.04 -1.21 16.33
N LEU A 288 -11.49 -0.96 15.10
CA LEU A 288 -12.76 -1.41 14.55
C LEU A 288 -12.49 -2.41 13.42
N PHE A 289 -13.22 -3.55 13.43
CA PHE A 289 -13.09 -4.62 12.45
C PHE A 289 -14.38 -4.77 11.65
N THR A 290 -14.30 -4.69 10.33
CA THR A 290 -15.49 -4.71 9.46
C THR A 290 -16.09 -6.10 9.28
N SER A 291 -15.34 -7.17 9.56
CA SER A 291 -15.88 -8.54 9.52
C SER A 291 -16.87 -8.83 10.64
N GLY A 292 -16.94 -7.99 11.66
CA GLY A 292 -17.74 -8.25 12.87
C GLY A 292 -17.20 -9.39 13.74
N ARG A 293 -16.06 -10.01 13.37
CA ARG A 293 -15.44 -11.10 14.15
C ARG A 293 -14.59 -10.54 15.26
N ALA A 294 -14.69 -11.16 16.43
CA ALA A 294 -13.78 -10.83 17.52
C ALA A 294 -12.32 -11.22 17.14
N PRO A 295 -11.32 -10.37 17.45
CA PRO A 295 -9.92 -10.74 17.23
C PRO A 295 -9.54 -11.96 18.06
N SER A 296 -8.60 -12.77 17.54
CA SER A 296 -8.03 -13.87 18.31
C SER A 296 -7.35 -13.34 19.58
N PRO A 297 -7.16 -14.17 20.63
CA PRO A 297 -6.46 -13.74 21.85
C PRO A 297 -5.07 -13.16 21.56
N ALA A 298 -4.33 -13.74 20.60
CA ALA A 298 -3.02 -13.26 20.20
C ALA A 298 -3.12 -11.89 19.50
N LEU A 299 -4.08 -11.69 18.61
CA LEU A 299 -4.32 -10.40 17.96
C LEU A 299 -4.78 -9.36 18.97
N ALA A 300 -5.67 -9.70 19.90
CA ALA A 300 -6.09 -8.79 20.97
C ALA A 300 -4.90 -8.35 21.85
N ALA A 301 -4.01 -9.28 22.22
CA ALA A 301 -2.78 -8.97 22.91
C ALA A 301 -1.83 -8.08 22.08
N ALA A 302 -1.76 -8.32 20.76
CA ALA A 302 -1.01 -7.45 19.86
C ALA A 302 -1.59 -6.03 19.82
N LEU A 303 -2.91 -5.88 19.63
CA LEU A 303 -3.60 -4.59 19.66
C LEU A 303 -3.33 -3.81 20.95
N THR A 304 -3.36 -4.49 22.10
CA THR A 304 -3.03 -3.88 23.38
C THR A 304 -1.59 -3.32 23.39
N ARG A 305 -0.61 -4.02 22.79
CA ARG A 305 0.77 -3.50 22.64
C ARG A 305 0.85 -2.26 21.75
N PHE A 306 -0.09 -2.08 20.85
CA PHE A 306 -0.25 -0.85 20.07
C PHE A 306 -1.09 0.22 20.78
N GLY A 307 -1.56 -0.04 22.00
CA GLY A 307 -2.39 0.89 22.79
C GLY A 307 -3.84 0.96 22.32
N LEU A 308 -4.34 -0.08 21.66
CA LEU A 308 -5.69 -0.15 21.09
C LEU A 308 -6.59 -1.06 21.92
N ALA A 309 -7.81 -0.58 22.24
CA ALA A 309 -8.91 -1.44 22.62
C ALA A 309 -9.62 -1.94 21.37
N SER A 310 -9.97 -3.22 21.28
CA SER A 310 -10.68 -3.80 20.15
C SER A 310 -12.18 -3.71 20.31
N GLU A 311 -12.86 -3.23 19.26
CA GLU A 311 -14.31 -3.22 19.14
C GLU A 311 -14.68 -3.83 17.78
N THR A 312 -15.82 -4.54 17.70
CA THR A 312 -16.35 -5.04 16.44
C THR A 312 -17.40 -4.07 15.90
N ILE A 313 -17.31 -3.73 14.61
CA ILE A 313 -18.40 -3.03 13.94
C ILE A 313 -19.45 -4.08 13.56
N GLN A 314 -20.61 -4.03 14.19
CA GLN A 314 -21.77 -4.71 13.63
C GLN A 314 -22.17 -3.95 12.37
N GLN A 315 -21.83 -4.46 11.20
CA GLN A 315 -22.33 -3.91 9.95
C GLN A 315 -23.81 -4.23 9.82
N SER A 316 -24.65 -3.23 9.99
CA SER A 316 -25.98 -3.20 9.39
C SER A 316 -25.86 -2.84 7.89
N CYS A 317 -25.09 -3.60 7.13
CA CYS A 317 -25.10 -3.57 5.68
C CYS A 317 -25.96 -4.73 5.22
N ASP A 318 -27.27 -4.61 5.39
CA ASP A 318 -28.23 -5.37 4.61
C ASP A 318 -28.38 -4.66 3.25
N PRO A 319 -27.91 -5.25 2.11
CA PRO A 319 -28.12 -4.67 0.79
C PRO A 319 -29.59 -4.70 0.36
N SER A 320 -30.50 -5.21 1.19
CA SER A 320 -31.93 -5.41 0.86
C SER A 320 -32.84 -4.23 1.21
N GLU A 321 -32.36 -3.13 1.79
CA GLU A 321 -33.17 -1.92 2.02
C GLU A 321 -33.12 -0.90 0.87
N ASP A 322 -33.07 -1.35 -0.38
CA ASP A 322 -33.46 -0.50 -1.51
C ASP A 322 -34.98 -0.50 -1.67
N LYS A 323 -35.67 0.27 -0.82
CA LYS A 323 -37.14 0.47 -0.79
C LYS A 323 -37.63 1.33 -1.97
N HIS A 324 -37.04 1.27 -3.12
CA HIS A 324 -37.56 1.87 -4.35
C HIS A 324 -37.72 0.83 -5.47
N ARG A 325 -38.47 -0.25 -5.19
CA ARG A 325 -39.10 -1.02 -6.26
C ARG A 325 -40.38 -0.28 -6.72
N PRO A 326 -40.48 0.11 -8.00
CA PRO A 326 -41.76 0.59 -8.52
C PRO A 326 -42.81 -0.52 -8.42
N ARG A 327 -43.96 -0.22 -7.82
CA ARG A 327 -45.12 -1.13 -7.76
C ARG A 327 -45.50 -1.50 -9.18
N ALA A 328 -45.53 -2.79 -9.48
CA ALA A 328 -46.10 -3.33 -10.69
C ALA A 328 -47.58 -2.85 -10.78
N ILE A 329 -47.92 -2.21 -11.88
CA ILE A 329 -49.26 -1.84 -12.24
C ILE A 329 -50.02 -3.15 -12.57
N ASP A 330 -50.96 -3.53 -11.74
CA ASP A 330 -51.84 -4.66 -11.94
C ASP A 330 -52.73 -4.35 -13.16
N ALA A 331 -52.45 -5.00 -14.28
CA ALA A 331 -53.40 -5.08 -15.39
C ALA A 331 -54.26 -6.31 -15.16
N ARG A 332 -55.52 -6.11 -14.79
CA ARG A 332 -56.60 -7.12 -14.89
C ARG A 332 -57.59 -6.73 -15.96
N PRO A 333 -58.33 -7.73 -16.46
CA PRO A 333 -58.71 -7.96 -17.83
C PRO A 333 -59.78 -7.05 -18.36
#